data_46a9d7bcec67867a9366d2af7a53af81
#
_entry.id   46a9d7bcec67867a9366d2af7a53af81
#
_cell.length_a   1.000
_cell.length_b   1.000
_cell.length_c   1.000
_cell.angle_alpha   90.00
_cell.angle_beta   90.00
_cell.angle_gamma   90.00
#
_symmetry.space_group_name_H-M   'P 1'
#
loop_
_entity.id
_entity.type
_entity.pdbx_description
1 polymer ?
#
loop_
_entity_poly.entity_id
_entity_poly.type
_entity_poly.pdbx_seq_one_letter_code
_entity_poly.pdbx_strand_id
1 'polypeptide(L)'
;MSTRTILDRYQTSASYLARILLRFSGLLLTVYMLTYIWELSTVIRTSDEPAGTAAAAFNTAMAAYNTTFWHITHAVVVALVVLHALTGLRVLTLEAGFGARFQRASFWLSLVLTVALFVLLFIKIIANLAA
;
A
#
# COMPACT_ATOMS: atom_id res chain seq x y z
N MET A 1 -17.71 -2.29 -36.76
CA MET A 1 -17.25 -1.69 -35.50
C MET A 1 -15.74 -1.98 -35.42
N SER A 2 -14.90 -0.95 -35.36
CA SER A 2 -13.43 -1.14 -35.44
C SER A 2 -12.92 -1.86 -34.17
N THR A 3 -11.96 -2.80 -34.34
CA THR A 3 -11.26 -3.49 -33.24
C THR A 3 -10.61 -2.51 -32.25
N ARG A 4 -10.19 -1.34 -32.70
CA ARG A 4 -9.64 -0.26 -31.84
C ARG A 4 -10.67 0.25 -30.81
N THR A 5 -11.93 0.45 -31.23
CA THR A 5 -12.97 0.93 -30.31
C THR A 5 -13.36 -0.08 -29.23
N ILE A 6 -13.19 -1.38 -29.48
CA ILE A 6 -13.45 -2.44 -28.50
C ILE A 6 -12.30 -2.47 -27.48
N LEU A 7 -11.05 -2.37 -27.92
CA LEU A 7 -9.88 -2.33 -27.06
C LEU A 7 -9.87 -1.09 -26.14
N ASP A 8 -10.22 0.09 -26.66
CA ASP A 8 -10.32 1.32 -25.89
C ASP A 8 -11.38 1.20 -24.78
N ARG A 9 -12.54 0.65 -25.08
CA ARG A 9 -13.59 0.40 -24.08
C ARG A 9 -13.18 -0.62 -23.01
N TYR A 10 -12.40 -1.62 -23.40
CA TYR A 10 -11.90 -2.62 -22.47
C TYR A 10 -10.86 -2.00 -21.53
N GLN A 11 -9.90 -1.23 -22.05
CA GLN A 11 -8.84 -0.60 -21.28
C GLN A 11 -9.35 0.45 -20.30
N THR A 12 -10.45 1.15 -20.63
CA THR A 12 -11.08 2.11 -19.72
C THR A 12 -12.09 1.47 -18.77
N SER A 13 -12.27 0.15 -18.80
CA SER A 13 -13.20 -0.52 -17.90
C SER A 13 -12.67 -0.56 -16.46
N ALA A 14 -13.57 -0.36 -15.48
CA ALA A 14 -13.24 -0.46 -14.06
C ALA A 14 -12.60 -1.81 -13.68
N SER A 15 -12.92 -2.87 -14.39
CA SER A 15 -12.34 -4.21 -14.18
C SER A 15 -10.89 -4.31 -14.67
N TYR A 16 -10.55 -3.63 -15.76
CA TYR A 16 -9.19 -3.57 -16.26
C TYR A 16 -8.30 -2.72 -15.33
N LEU A 17 -8.77 -1.53 -14.96
CA LEU A 17 -8.06 -0.65 -14.02
C LEU A 17 -7.83 -1.32 -12.68
N ALA A 18 -8.84 -2.02 -12.14
CA ALA A 18 -8.70 -2.76 -10.89
C ALA A 18 -7.60 -3.83 -10.95
N ARG A 19 -7.49 -4.57 -12.06
CA ARG A 19 -6.44 -5.58 -12.24
C ARG A 19 -5.05 -4.97 -12.32
N ILE A 20 -4.91 -3.83 -13.03
CA ILE A 20 -3.64 -3.10 -13.10
C ILE A 20 -3.25 -2.60 -11.72
N LEU A 21 -4.15 -1.91 -11.01
CA LEU A 21 -3.90 -1.40 -9.66
C LEU A 21 -3.52 -2.53 -8.69
N LEU A 22 -4.19 -3.68 -8.76
CA LEU A 22 -3.87 -4.83 -7.93
C LEU A 22 -2.44 -5.35 -8.20
N ARG A 23 -2.04 -5.45 -9.46
CA ARG A 23 -0.69 -5.90 -9.83
C ARG A 23 0.38 -4.90 -9.42
N PHE A 24 0.17 -3.62 -9.70
CA PHE A 24 1.12 -2.57 -9.34
C PHE A 24 1.26 -2.42 -7.82
N SER A 25 0.15 -2.38 -7.09
CA SER A 25 0.20 -2.30 -5.63
C SER A 25 0.88 -3.52 -5.01
N GLY A 26 0.60 -4.73 -5.52
CA GLY A 26 1.27 -5.95 -5.09
C GLY A 26 2.78 -5.93 -5.33
N LEU A 27 3.21 -5.48 -6.52
CA LEU A 27 4.63 -5.35 -6.85
C LEU A 27 5.33 -4.35 -5.92
N LEU A 28 4.75 -3.15 -5.74
CA LEU A 28 5.30 -2.12 -4.86
C LEU A 28 5.38 -2.59 -3.41
N LEU A 29 4.34 -3.26 -2.91
CA LEU A 29 4.33 -3.85 -1.56
C LEU A 29 5.39 -4.94 -1.41
N THR A 30 5.60 -5.78 -2.43
CA THR A 30 6.64 -6.81 -2.41
C THR A 30 8.02 -6.18 -2.30
N VAL A 31 8.32 -5.17 -3.11
CA VAL A 31 9.61 -4.45 -3.04
C VAL A 31 9.79 -3.81 -1.66
N TYR A 32 8.77 -3.13 -1.15
CA TYR A 32 8.81 -2.52 0.18
C TYR A 32 9.05 -3.57 1.27
N MET A 33 8.36 -4.70 1.25
CA MET A 33 8.51 -5.76 2.24
C MET A 33 9.90 -6.40 2.20
N LEU A 34 10.48 -6.57 1.01
CA LEU A 34 11.84 -7.09 0.87
C LEU A 34 12.88 -6.14 1.49
N THR A 35 12.75 -4.84 1.22
CA THR A 35 13.64 -3.83 1.83
C THR A 35 13.45 -3.76 3.35
N TYR A 36 12.23 -3.79 3.82
CA TYR A 36 11.91 -3.78 5.25
C TYR A 36 12.46 -5.02 5.99
N ILE A 37 12.31 -6.21 5.41
CA ILE A 37 12.87 -7.46 5.98
C ILE A 37 14.39 -7.40 5.99
N TRP A 38 15.01 -6.88 4.93
CA TRP A 38 16.45 -6.69 4.89
C TRP A 38 16.96 -5.81 6.03
N GLU A 39 16.33 -4.65 6.22
CA GLU A 39 16.68 -3.71 7.29
C GLU A 39 16.45 -4.31 8.68
N LEU A 40 15.31 -4.99 8.89
CA LEU A 40 15.03 -5.68 10.15
C LEU A 40 16.05 -6.79 10.41
N SER A 41 16.51 -7.50 9.39
CA SER A 41 17.55 -8.53 9.54
C SER A 41 18.89 -7.97 9.99
N THR A 42 19.24 -6.75 9.60
CA THR A 42 20.47 -6.09 10.06
C THR A 42 20.39 -5.75 11.54
N VAL A 43 19.23 -5.30 12.02
CA VAL A 43 19.01 -5.02 13.46
C VAL A 43 19.07 -6.30 14.29
N ILE A 44 18.52 -7.41 13.79
CA ILE A 44 18.57 -8.72 14.49
C ILE A 44 20.00 -9.25 14.57
N ARG A 45 20.81 -9.08 13.52
CA ARG A 45 22.22 -9.51 13.51
C ARG A 45 23.09 -8.81 14.54
N THR A 46 22.72 -7.59 14.93
CA THR A 46 23.43 -6.85 15.99
C THR A 46 23.02 -7.27 17.40
N SER A 47 22.07 -8.21 17.55
CA SER A 47 21.62 -8.74 18.84
C SER A 47 22.60 -9.74 19.49
N ASP A 48 23.61 -10.19 18.78
CA ASP A 48 24.70 -11.03 19.32
C ASP A 48 25.72 -10.21 20.15
N GLU A 49 25.55 -8.90 20.20
CA GLU A 49 26.34 -7.96 21.00
C GLU A 49 25.85 -7.92 22.47
N PRO A 50 26.70 -7.49 23.43
CA PRO A 50 26.36 -7.42 24.85
C PRO A 50 25.03 -6.68 25.11
N ALA A 51 24.26 -7.14 26.11
CA ALA A 51 23.00 -6.53 26.50
C ALA A 51 23.13 -5.02 26.73
N GLY A 52 22.42 -4.22 25.95
CA GLY A 52 22.52 -2.73 25.94
C GLY A 52 22.94 -2.16 24.59
N THR A 53 23.82 -2.83 23.84
CA THR A 53 24.26 -2.39 22.51
C THR A 53 23.18 -2.67 21.46
N ALA A 54 22.47 -3.80 21.56
CA ALA A 54 21.35 -4.13 20.69
C ALA A 54 20.19 -3.13 20.83
N ALA A 55 19.85 -2.72 22.06
CA ALA A 55 18.84 -1.70 22.29
C ALA A 55 19.27 -0.32 21.75
N ALA A 56 20.55 0.05 21.92
CA ALA A 56 21.10 1.29 21.38
C ALA A 56 21.09 1.26 19.84
N ALA A 57 21.50 0.16 19.22
CA ALA A 57 21.47 -0.01 17.76
C ALA A 57 20.03 0.07 17.21
N PHE A 58 19.06 -0.58 17.87
CA PHE A 58 17.65 -0.49 17.52
C PHE A 58 17.14 0.94 17.63
N ASN A 59 17.40 1.63 18.74
CA ASN A 59 16.96 3.01 18.95
C ASN A 59 17.57 3.97 17.91
N THR A 60 18.84 3.77 17.54
CA THR A 60 19.52 4.57 16.51
C THR A 60 18.89 4.32 15.14
N ALA A 61 18.60 3.05 14.80
CA ALA A 61 17.91 2.70 13.57
C ALA A 61 16.50 3.31 13.53
N MET A 62 15.73 3.22 14.62
CA MET A 62 14.40 3.82 14.71
C MET A 62 14.43 5.35 14.63
N ALA A 63 15.43 6.00 15.19
CA ALA A 63 15.61 7.44 15.07
C ALA A 63 15.86 7.88 13.62
N ALA A 64 16.58 7.09 12.83
CA ALA A 64 16.80 7.34 11.41
C ALA A 64 15.49 7.29 10.59
N TYR A 65 14.49 6.51 11.04
CA TYR A 65 13.15 6.45 10.43
C TYR A 65 12.19 7.54 10.92
N ASN A 66 12.56 8.30 11.94
CA ASN A 66 11.72 9.40 12.46
C ASN A 66 11.93 10.70 11.66
N THR A 67 11.79 10.60 10.34
CA THR A 67 11.87 11.75 9.42
C THR A 67 10.57 11.92 8.66
N THR A 68 10.29 13.15 8.21
CA THR A 68 9.12 13.46 7.39
C THR A 68 9.02 12.58 6.16
N PHE A 69 10.15 12.27 5.52
CA PHE A 69 10.19 11.37 4.37
C PHE A 69 9.63 9.98 4.71
N TRP A 70 10.07 9.38 5.81
CA TRP A 70 9.60 8.08 6.24
C TRP A 70 8.14 8.07 6.68
N HIS A 71 7.68 9.13 7.35
CA HIS A 71 6.27 9.26 7.70
C HIS A 71 5.36 9.29 6.46
N ILE A 72 5.76 10.03 5.41
CA ILE A 72 5.03 10.05 4.13
C ILE A 72 5.11 8.68 3.46
N THR A 73 6.27 8.04 3.43
CA THR A 73 6.45 6.70 2.85
C THR A 73 5.54 5.68 3.52
N HIS A 74 5.47 5.66 4.86
CA HIS A 74 4.57 4.77 5.59
C HIS A 74 3.09 5.06 5.29
N ALA A 75 2.69 6.33 5.18
CA ALA A 75 1.31 6.67 4.80
C ALA A 75 0.96 6.14 3.40
N VAL A 76 1.88 6.26 2.43
CA VAL A 76 1.72 5.69 1.09
C VAL A 76 1.62 4.16 1.14
N VAL A 77 2.49 3.50 1.91
CA VAL A 77 2.47 2.04 2.05
C VAL A 77 1.15 1.57 2.67
N VAL A 78 0.67 2.22 3.74
CA VAL A 78 -0.64 1.89 4.34
C VAL A 78 -1.77 2.05 3.33
N ALA A 79 -1.78 3.14 2.54
CA ALA A 79 -2.76 3.33 1.49
C ALA A 79 -2.68 2.22 0.41
N LEU A 80 -1.47 1.82 0.01
CA LEU A 80 -1.26 0.71 -0.93
C LEU A 80 -1.74 -0.63 -0.38
N VAL A 81 -1.52 -0.92 0.91
CA VAL A 81 -2.04 -2.13 1.58
C VAL A 81 -3.56 -2.16 1.52
N VAL A 82 -4.21 -1.05 1.88
CA VAL A 82 -5.68 -0.95 1.86
C VAL A 82 -6.22 -1.09 0.44
N LEU A 83 -5.61 -0.39 -0.53
CA LEU A 83 -6.00 -0.51 -1.94
C LEU A 83 -5.86 -1.95 -2.44
N HIS A 84 -4.73 -2.59 -2.15
CA HIS A 84 -4.46 -3.97 -2.56
C HIS A 84 -5.46 -4.95 -1.93
N ALA A 85 -5.70 -4.84 -0.63
CA ALA A 85 -6.64 -5.68 0.09
C ALA A 85 -8.08 -5.52 -0.41
N LEU A 86 -8.58 -4.29 -0.54
CA LEU A 86 -9.93 -4.03 -1.02
C LEU A 86 -10.13 -4.45 -2.48
N THR A 87 -9.13 -4.20 -3.34
CA THR A 87 -9.19 -4.60 -4.75
C THR A 87 -9.06 -6.12 -4.89
N GLY A 88 -8.21 -6.76 -4.10
CA GLY A 88 -8.06 -8.20 -4.04
C GLY A 88 -9.34 -8.90 -3.55
N LEU A 89 -9.93 -8.41 -2.45
CA LEU A 89 -11.21 -8.91 -1.94
C LEU A 89 -12.32 -8.79 -2.98
N ARG A 90 -12.37 -7.66 -3.70
CA ARG A 90 -13.30 -7.50 -4.82
C ARG A 90 -13.11 -8.56 -5.90
N VAL A 91 -11.87 -8.86 -6.30
CA VAL A 91 -11.61 -9.90 -7.31
C VAL A 91 -12.09 -11.26 -6.81
N LEU A 92 -11.78 -11.62 -5.57
CA LEU A 92 -12.22 -12.88 -4.96
C LEU A 92 -13.75 -13.00 -4.92
N THR A 93 -14.47 -11.95 -4.53
CA THR A 93 -15.94 -11.96 -4.49
C THR A 93 -16.55 -12.13 -5.88
N LEU A 94 -15.94 -11.58 -6.92
CA LEU A 94 -16.38 -11.73 -8.29
C LEU A 94 -16.13 -13.14 -8.84
N GLU A 95 -14.96 -13.72 -8.53
CA GLU A 95 -14.62 -15.10 -8.91
C GLU A 95 -15.52 -16.12 -8.19
N ALA A 96 -15.92 -15.82 -6.95
CA ALA A 96 -16.92 -16.63 -6.23
C ALA A 96 -18.35 -16.48 -6.76
N GLY A 97 -18.58 -15.70 -7.82
CA GLY A 97 -19.88 -15.50 -8.44
C GLY A 97 -20.78 -14.47 -7.74
N PHE A 98 -20.30 -13.82 -6.69
CA PHE A 98 -21.06 -12.81 -5.96
C PHE A 98 -20.77 -11.40 -6.48
N GLY A 99 -21.83 -10.58 -6.59
CA GLY A 99 -21.67 -9.13 -6.74
C GLY A 99 -21.36 -8.61 -8.14
N ALA A 100 -21.57 -9.39 -9.21
CA ALA A 100 -21.34 -8.96 -10.60
C ALA A 100 -22.02 -7.62 -10.94
N ARG A 101 -23.23 -7.37 -10.39
CA ARG A 101 -23.96 -6.10 -10.56
C ARG A 101 -23.32 -4.90 -9.87
N PHE A 102 -22.48 -5.13 -8.84
CA PHE A 102 -21.83 -4.09 -8.04
C PHE A 102 -20.37 -3.84 -8.42
N GLN A 103 -19.88 -4.45 -9.48
CA GLN A 103 -18.47 -4.36 -9.91
C GLN A 103 -17.92 -2.93 -9.98
N ARG A 104 -18.70 -2.04 -10.60
CA ARG A 104 -18.27 -0.64 -10.78
C ARG A 104 -18.34 0.13 -9.48
N ALA A 105 -19.39 -0.07 -8.70
CA ALA A 105 -19.56 0.62 -7.42
C ALA A 105 -18.50 0.19 -6.41
N SER A 106 -18.20 -1.10 -6.27
CA SER A 106 -17.16 -1.60 -5.37
C SER A 106 -15.76 -1.11 -5.72
N PHE A 107 -15.44 -0.95 -7.02
CA PHE A 107 -14.17 -0.37 -7.45
C PHE A 107 -14.01 1.08 -6.99
N TRP A 108 -15.03 1.91 -7.28
CA TRP A 108 -14.99 3.31 -6.88
C TRP A 108 -15.00 3.50 -5.37
N LEU A 109 -15.76 2.66 -4.65
CA LEU A 109 -15.78 2.67 -3.20
C LEU A 109 -14.39 2.34 -2.61
N SER A 110 -13.71 1.31 -3.13
CA SER A 110 -12.35 0.97 -2.71
C SER A 110 -11.37 2.12 -2.94
N LEU A 111 -11.47 2.78 -4.10
CA LEU A 111 -10.61 3.90 -4.45
C LEU A 111 -10.87 5.11 -3.52
N VAL A 112 -12.13 5.47 -3.31
CA VAL A 112 -12.52 6.59 -2.43
C VAL A 112 -12.08 6.34 -1.00
N LEU A 113 -12.28 5.13 -0.47
CA LEU A 113 -11.83 4.77 0.89
C LEU A 113 -10.31 4.86 1.03
N THR A 114 -9.57 4.39 0.03
CA THR A 114 -8.10 4.46 0.03
C THR A 114 -7.62 5.91 0.00
N VAL A 115 -8.17 6.74 -0.88
CA VAL A 115 -7.82 8.16 -0.97
C VAL A 115 -8.19 8.91 0.31
N ALA A 116 -9.38 8.67 0.87
CA ALA A 116 -9.80 9.28 2.12
C ALA A 116 -8.84 8.92 3.27
N LEU A 117 -8.46 7.66 3.40
CA LEU A 117 -7.49 7.22 4.39
C LEU A 117 -6.13 7.90 4.20
N PHE A 118 -5.64 7.94 2.96
CA PHE A 118 -4.36 8.61 2.66
C PHE A 118 -4.39 10.09 3.03
N VAL A 119 -5.46 10.81 2.69
CA VAL A 119 -5.63 12.22 3.02
C VAL A 119 -5.67 12.43 4.54
N LEU A 120 -6.39 11.59 5.29
CA LEU A 120 -6.42 11.67 6.75
C LEU A 120 -5.05 11.45 7.38
N LEU A 121 -4.29 10.46 6.90
CA LEU A 121 -2.92 10.22 7.37
C LEU A 121 -2.00 11.38 7.04
N PHE A 122 -2.13 11.95 5.84
CA PHE A 122 -1.32 13.08 5.40
C PHE A 122 -1.60 14.34 6.22
N ILE A 123 -2.88 14.65 6.49
CA ILE A 123 -3.27 15.77 7.37
C ILE A 123 -2.66 15.57 8.76
N LYS A 124 -2.72 14.36 9.32
CA LYS A 124 -2.15 14.05 10.62
C LYS A 124 -0.62 14.25 10.66
N ILE A 125 0.07 13.86 9.59
CA ILE A 125 1.52 14.09 9.45
C ILE A 125 1.82 15.58 9.45
N ILE A 126 1.10 16.39 8.66
CA ILE A 126 1.30 17.85 8.62
C ILE A 126 1.00 18.48 9.97
N ALA A 127 -0.07 18.08 10.64
CA ALA A 127 -0.42 18.61 11.96
C ALA A 127 0.67 18.31 13.01
N ASN A 128 1.27 17.13 12.97
CA ASN A 128 2.38 16.78 13.87
C ASN A 128 3.69 17.50 13.55
N LEU A 129 3.89 17.94 12.31
CA LEU A 129 5.06 18.72 11.91
C LEU A 129 4.94 20.20 12.25
N ALA A 130 3.70 20.68 12.45
CA ALA A 130 3.40 22.08 12.78
C ALA A 130 3.31 22.33 14.31
N ALA A 131 3.28 21.28 15.12
CA ALA A 131 3.23 21.32 16.58
C ALA A 131 4.61 21.24 17.22
#